data_27035964f32be09454b374a20d88e1cb
#
_entry.id   27035964f32be09454b374a20d88e1cb
#
_cell.length_a   1.000
_cell.length_b   1.000
_cell.length_c   1.000
_cell.angle_alpha   90.00
_cell.angle_beta   90.00
_cell.angle_gamma   90.00
#
_symmetry.space_group_name_H-M   'P 1'
#
loop_
_entity.id
_entity.type
_entity.pdbx_description
1 polymer ?
#
loop_
_entity_poly.entity_id
_entity_poly.type
_entity_poly.pdbx_seq_one_letter_code
_entity_poly.pdbx_strand_id
1 'polypeptide(L)' 'METLEKIKTLTEQLSVDATKFYNGNKSAGTRTRKSAQELKALLQEFRVEILEHSKKGSENA' A
#
# COMPACT_ATOMS: atom_id res chain seq x y z
N MET A 1 9.11 8.41 6.70
CA MET A 1 7.74 8.31 7.22
C MET A 1 7.28 6.87 7.26
N GLU A 2 6.79 6.46 8.40
CA GLU A 2 6.48 5.06 8.65
C GLU A 2 5.41 4.49 7.71
N THR A 3 4.35 5.25 7.51
CA THR A 3 3.27 4.79 6.63
C THR A 3 3.75 4.58 5.21
N LEU A 4 4.58 5.50 4.72
CA LEU A 4 5.14 5.39 3.38
C LEU A 4 6.02 4.15 3.26
N GLU A 5 6.81 3.86 4.29
CA GLU A 5 7.66 2.66 4.29
C GLU A 5 6.82 1.40 4.20
N LYS A 6 5.73 1.36 4.95
CA LYS A 6 4.84 0.21 4.93
C LYS A 6 4.21 0.04 3.55
N ILE A 7 3.82 1.15 2.93
CA ILE A 7 3.22 1.10 1.59
C ILE A 7 4.21 0.53 0.59
N LYS A 8 5.46 0.98 0.66
CA LYS A 8 6.50 0.49 -0.25
C LYS A 8 6.70 -1.01 -0.10
N THR A 9 6.85 -1.46 1.15
CA THR A 9 7.08 -2.87 1.43
C THR A 9 5.91 -3.71 0.94
N LEU A 10 4.71 -3.27 1.24
CA LEU A 10 3.51 -4.02 0.88
C LEU A 10 3.31 -4.04 -0.63
N THR A 11 3.66 -2.95 -1.30
CA THR A 11 3.55 -2.88 -2.76
C THR A 11 4.50 -3.88 -3.41
N GLU A 12 5.73 -3.98 -2.88
CA GLU A 12 6.70 -4.95 -3.39
C GLU A 12 6.20 -6.36 -3.20
N GLN A 13 5.68 -6.65 -2.02
CA GLN A 13 5.14 -7.96 -1.71
C GLN A 13 3.99 -8.31 -2.66
N LEU A 14 3.10 -7.36 -2.85
CA LEU A 14 1.95 -7.54 -3.72
C LEU A 14 2.40 -7.83 -5.16
N SER A 15 3.40 -7.12 -5.63
CA SER A 15 3.93 -7.30 -6.98
C SER A 15 4.48 -8.71 -7.15
N VAL A 16 5.25 -9.19 -6.17
CA VAL A 16 5.82 -10.53 -6.23
C VAL A 16 4.73 -11.58 -6.24
N ASP A 17 3.76 -11.46 -5.34
CA ASP A 17 2.70 -12.46 -5.24
C ASP A 17 1.79 -12.44 -6.46
N ALA A 18 1.50 -11.26 -7.00
CA ALA A 18 0.66 -11.16 -8.19
C ALA A 18 1.34 -11.84 -9.36
N THR A 19 2.65 -11.66 -9.51
CA THR A 19 3.40 -12.31 -10.58
C THR A 19 3.33 -13.82 -10.44
N LYS A 20 3.51 -14.33 -9.22
CA LYS A 20 3.42 -15.76 -8.97
C LYS A 20 2.02 -16.29 -9.30
N PHE A 21 1.01 -15.52 -8.95
CA PHE A 21 -0.37 -15.92 -9.24
C PHE A 21 -0.60 -16.07 -10.74
N TYR A 22 -0.15 -15.08 -11.52
CA TYR A 22 -0.32 -15.15 -12.96
C TYR A 22 0.49 -16.29 -13.59
N ASN A 23 1.51 -16.77 -12.88
CA ASN A 23 2.30 -17.90 -13.34
C ASN A 23 1.77 -19.24 -12.83
N GLY A 24 0.58 -19.22 -12.22
CA GLY A 24 -0.09 -20.46 -11.85
C GLY A 24 -0.14 -20.79 -10.38
N ASN A 25 0.42 -19.96 -9.53
CA ASN A 25 0.43 -20.21 -8.08
C ASN A 25 -0.84 -19.67 -7.45
N LYS A 26 -1.80 -20.57 -7.18
CA LYS A 26 -3.09 -20.15 -6.64
C LYS A 26 -3.00 -19.55 -5.24
N SER A 27 -2.10 -20.07 -4.43
CA SER A 27 -1.93 -19.55 -3.08
C SER A 27 -1.50 -18.10 -3.11
N ALA A 28 -0.71 -17.74 -4.11
CA ALA A 28 -0.26 -16.36 -4.26
C ALA A 28 -1.43 -15.41 -4.52
N GLY A 29 -2.47 -15.92 -5.17
CA GLY A 29 -3.66 -15.09 -5.41
C GLY A 29 -4.33 -14.66 -4.13
N THR A 30 -4.43 -15.58 -3.16
CA THR A 30 -5.01 -15.25 -1.87
C THR A 30 -4.16 -14.23 -1.14
N ARG A 31 -2.84 -14.40 -1.19
CA ARG A 31 -1.95 -13.43 -0.55
C ARG A 31 -2.04 -12.07 -1.20
N THR A 32 -2.16 -12.05 -2.53
CA THR A 32 -2.27 -10.80 -3.28
C THR A 32 -3.53 -10.04 -2.88
N ARG A 33 -4.65 -10.76 -2.76
CA ARG A 33 -5.89 -10.12 -2.35
C ARG A 33 -5.79 -9.54 -0.95
N LYS A 34 -5.16 -10.27 -0.05
CA LYS A 34 -5.00 -9.81 1.32
C LYS A 34 -4.11 -8.57 1.35
N SER A 35 -3.01 -8.60 0.62
CA SER A 35 -2.11 -7.45 0.55
C SER A 35 -2.82 -6.24 -0.04
N ALA A 36 -3.65 -6.44 -1.03
CA ALA A 36 -4.40 -5.35 -1.64
C ALA A 36 -5.35 -4.70 -0.63
N GLN A 37 -5.99 -5.50 0.20
CA GLN A 37 -6.87 -4.99 1.24
C GLN A 37 -6.09 -4.13 2.23
N GLU A 38 -4.94 -4.63 2.66
CA GLU A 38 -4.09 -3.90 3.60
C GLU A 38 -3.57 -2.62 2.98
N LEU A 39 -3.19 -2.70 1.71
CA LEU A 39 -2.68 -1.53 0.99
C LEU A 39 -3.75 -0.45 0.90
N LYS A 40 -4.98 -0.86 0.66
CA LYS A 40 -6.08 0.07 0.59
C LYS A 40 -6.20 0.86 1.90
N ALA A 41 -6.12 0.16 3.03
CA ALA A 41 -6.22 0.81 4.33
C ALA A 41 -5.05 1.75 4.57
N LEU A 42 -3.85 1.33 4.18
CA LEU A 42 -2.66 2.16 4.35
C LEU A 42 -2.72 3.41 3.48
N LEU A 43 -3.26 3.28 2.29
CA LEU A 43 -3.39 4.44 1.40
C LEU A 43 -4.39 5.46 1.96
N GLN A 44 -5.44 4.99 2.63
CA GLN A 44 -6.37 5.86 3.29
C GLN A 44 -5.69 6.62 4.43
N GLU A 45 -4.93 5.91 5.25
CA GLU A 45 -4.15 6.52 6.32
C GLU A 45 -3.17 7.55 5.78
N PHE A 46 -2.49 7.18 4.72
CA PHE A 46 -1.49 8.04 4.10
C PHE A 46 -2.11 9.34 3.61
N ARG A 47 -3.29 9.22 3.02
CA ARG A 47 -4.02 10.37 2.53
C ARG A 47 -4.33 11.34 3.66
N VAL A 48 -4.79 10.81 4.80
CA VAL A 48 -5.07 11.64 5.96
C VAL A 48 -3.81 12.30 6.48
N GLU A 49 -2.70 11.56 6.53
CA GLU A 49 -1.43 12.11 6.98
C GLU A 49 -0.97 13.25 6.10
N ILE A 50 -1.14 13.11 4.80
CA ILE A 50 -0.76 14.17 3.87
C ILE A 50 -1.60 15.41 4.11
N LEU A 51 -2.89 15.24 4.31
CA LEU A 51 -3.78 16.35 4.60
C LEU A 51 -3.41 17.08 5.89
N GLU A 52 -3.10 16.30 6.92
CA GLU A 52 -2.70 16.86 8.19
C GLU A 52 -1.41 17.65 8.05
N HIS A 53 -0.47 17.07 7.33
CA HIS A 53 0.82 17.72 7.13
C HIS A 53 0.68 19.01 6.32
N SER A 54 -0.19 18.99 5.32
CA SER A 54 -0.44 20.18 4.50
C SER A 54 -1.04 21.30 5.32
N LYS A 55 -1.96 20.98 6.19
CA LYS A 55 -2.58 21.96 7.05
C LYS A 55 -1.57 22.67 7.92
N LYS A 56 -0.67 21.88 8.48
CA LYS A 56 0.37 22.45 9.31
C LYS A 56 1.32 23.32 8.53
N GLY A 57 1.65 22.85 7.38
CA GLY A 57 2.67 23.47 6.60
C GLY A 57 2.20 24.61 5.79
N SER A 58 1.15 24.74 5.41
CA SER A 58 0.70 25.71 4.63
C SER A 58 0.54 25.64 3.28
N GLU A 59 0.51 25.54 2.89
CA GLU A 59 0.44 25.64 1.96
C GLU A 59 0.54 25.20 1.07
N ASN A 60 0.39 25.11 0.54
CA ASN A 60 0.51 24.82 -0.35
C ASN A 60 0.38 24.16 -0.87
N ALA A 61 0.15 24.09 -0.74
CA ALA A 61 0.17 23.78 -1.45
C ALA A 61 -0.33 23.36 -2.17
#